data_fd4368a96a6d853f17d97a91deae9b21
#
_entry.id   fd4368a96a6d853f17d97a91deae9b21
#
_cell.length_a   1.000
_cell.length_b   1.000
_cell.length_c   1.000
_cell.angle_alpha   90.00
_cell.angle_beta   90.00
_cell.angle_gamma   90.00
#
_symmetry.space_group_name_H-M   'P 1'
#
loop_
_entity.id
_entity.type
_entity.pdbx_description
1 polymer ?
#
loop_
_entity_poly.entity_id
_entity_poly.type
_entity_poly.pdbx_seq_one_letter_code
_entity_poly.pdbx_strand_id
1 'polypeptide(L)'
;IARNSSTHAAGVVISADPLDDHVPVQNANEEGFVTQYDKDNIEELGLLKMDFLGLRTLTVMGDALKLIKANRGIDLDLDAIPLDDAAACELLTKGDTSGVFQLESEGITKLVMDLKPEHFEDLIPLVALYRPGPLGSGMVADFIDRRHGKKEVTYLHPILEPILKDTFGVILYQEQVMQIASAMGGFSLGQADLMRRAMGKKKESVLKAQRESFIQGSVANGITESVANEVFDLLVYFAGYGFNKSHSAAYAYIAYQTAYLKAHYFPEFMAATMTSFMQNMQKLTYYINSCKKHNVKVLGPDINYSERSFAVQDDAIRFGLGGIKNVGDNAIDRLIRERNEHGLYTDIVDFCKRVDNRVVNKRLLESLIRCGAMDGFKENRNQLLHMYESAQAVGAKEQKDAA
;
A
#
# COMPACT_ATOMS: atom_id res chain seq x y z
N ILE A 1 19.64 10.13 17.97
CA ILE A 1 20.25 11.34 17.40
C ILE A 1 19.65 11.54 16.02
N ALA A 2 19.00 12.70 15.80
CA ALA A 2 18.51 13.08 14.47
C ALA A 2 19.73 13.23 13.53
N ARG A 3 19.68 12.58 12.37
CA ARG A 3 20.78 12.59 11.40
C ARG A 3 20.54 13.52 10.22
N ASN A 4 19.30 13.69 9.81
CA ASN A 4 18.91 14.49 8.67
C ASN A 4 17.59 15.21 8.93
N SER A 5 17.42 16.40 8.36
CA SER A 5 16.11 17.00 8.17
C SER A 5 15.47 16.45 6.88
N SER A 6 14.18 16.21 6.90
CA SER A 6 13.42 15.83 5.71
C SER A 6 12.05 16.48 5.73
N THR A 7 11.50 16.73 4.54
CA THR A 7 10.15 17.23 4.38
C THR A 7 9.14 16.10 4.59
N HIS A 8 8.05 16.37 5.30
CA HIS A 8 6.94 15.43 5.42
C HIS A 8 6.26 15.26 4.05
N ALA A 9 5.98 14.01 3.67
CA ALA A 9 5.48 13.70 2.32
C ALA A 9 4.08 14.25 2.03
N ALA A 10 3.27 14.50 3.06
CA ALA A 10 1.85 14.85 2.90
C ALA A 10 1.35 15.86 3.95
N GLY A 11 2.19 16.33 4.86
CA GLY A 11 1.82 17.29 5.91
C GLY A 11 1.83 18.71 5.40
N VAL A 12 0.73 19.43 5.63
CA VAL A 12 0.58 20.84 5.29
C VAL A 12 0.25 21.62 6.57
N VAL A 13 1.04 22.65 6.86
CA VAL A 13 0.77 23.56 7.97
C VAL A 13 -0.12 24.70 7.48
N ILE A 14 -1.19 24.98 8.23
CA ILE A 14 -2.19 25.99 7.90
C ILE A 14 -2.19 27.05 8.99
N SER A 15 -2.13 28.31 8.59
CA SER A 15 -2.25 29.49 9.45
C SER A 15 -3.22 30.50 8.87
N ALA A 16 -3.79 31.36 9.70
CA ALA A 16 -4.66 32.46 9.27
C ALA A 16 -3.85 33.60 8.61
N ASP A 17 -2.65 33.84 9.12
CA ASP A 17 -1.73 34.87 8.65
C ASP A 17 -0.53 34.20 7.93
N PRO A 18 0.36 35.00 7.28
CA PRO A 18 1.56 34.44 6.66
C PRO A 18 2.37 33.58 7.62
N LEU A 19 2.80 32.42 7.16
CA LEU A 19 3.43 31.39 8.01
C LEU A 19 4.77 31.86 8.60
N ASP A 20 5.50 32.72 7.90
CA ASP A 20 6.77 33.30 8.31
C ASP A 20 6.63 34.32 9.44
N ASP A 21 5.42 34.81 9.72
CA ASP A 21 5.13 35.60 10.94
C ASP A 21 5.11 34.73 12.21
N HIS A 22 4.95 33.42 12.07
CA HIS A 22 4.80 32.48 13.19
C HIS A 22 6.00 31.56 13.38
N VAL A 23 6.61 31.10 12.27
CA VAL A 23 7.70 30.12 12.29
C VAL A 23 8.72 30.41 11.20
N PRO A 24 10.02 30.13 11.43
CA PRO A 24 11.01 30.21 10.38
C PRO A 24 10.72 29.20 9.28
N VAL A 25 10.81 29.66 8.05
CA VAL A 25 10.57 28.84 6.85
C VAL A 25 11.84 28.76 6.00
N GLN A 26 11.93 27.73 5.16
CA GLN A 26 12.98 27.58 4.16
C GLN A 26 12.39 27.13 2.83
N ASN A 27 13.06 27.39 1.74
CA ASN A 27 12.66 26.90 0.43
C ASN A 27 12.74 25.37 0.39
N ALA A 28 11.68 24.73 -0.06
CA ALA A 28 11.65 23.31 -0.38
C ALA A 28 11.80 23.16 -1.88
N ASN A 29 12.98 22.80 -2.35
CA ASN A 29 13.28 22.56 -3.76
C ASN A 29 12.39 23.37 -4.74
N GLU A 30 11.66 22.77 -5.65
CA GLU A 30 10.89 23.49 -6.68
C GLU A 30 9.44 23.88 -6.26
N GLU A 31 8.93 23.49 -5.07
CA GLU A 31 7.49 23.55 -4.78
C GLU A 31 7.08 24.23 -3.46
N GLY A 32 7.69 25.32 -3.07
CA GLY A 32 7.18 26.14 -1.95
C GLY A 32 8.07 26.19 -0.71
N PHE A 33 7.46 26.42 0.45
CA PHE A 33 8.16 26.62 1.72
C PHE A 33 7.93 25.44 2.67
N VAL A 34 8.94 25.14 3.49
CA VAL A 34 8.89 24.16 4.58
C VAL A 34 9.21 24.85 5.89
N THR A 35 8.49 24.52 6.94
CA THR A 35 8.80 24.99 8.29
C THR A 35 10.13 24.42 8.76
N GLN A 36 10.95 25.22 9.45
CA GLN A 36 12.18 24.73 10.07
C GLN A 36 11.92 24.06 11.42
N TYR A 37 10.74 24.26 12.00
CA TYR A 37 10.31 23.60 13.22
C TYR A 37 9.69 22.24 12.92
N ASP A 38 9.88 21.29 13.83
CA ASP A 38 9.27 19.98 13.77
C ASP A 38 7.79 20.01 14.16
N LYS A 39 7.11 18.85 14.01
CA LYS A 39 5.67 18.72 14.24
C LYS A 39 5.27 19.09 15.68
N ASP A 40 6.10 18.74 16.68
CA ASP A 40 5.75 18.94 18.08
C ASP A 40 5.79 20.43 18.44
N ASN A 41 6.80 21.17 17.95
CA ASN A 41 6.88 22.63 18.07
C ASN A 41 5.75 23.34 17.31
N ILE A 42 5.36 22.85 16.13
CA ILE A 42 4.22 23.41 15.36
C ILE A 42 2.91 23.28 16.14
N GLU A 43 2.67 22.10 16.76
CA GLU A 43 1.50 21.88 17.62
C GLU A 43 1.52 22.75 18.87
N GLU A 44 2.68 22.92 19.53
CA GLU A 44 2.84 23.79 20.72
C GLU A 44 2.56 25.27 20.42
N LEU A 45 2.86 25.72 19.20
CA LEU A 45 2.54 27.06 18.73
C LEU A 45 1.06 27.25 18.36
N GLY A 46 0.27 26.18 18.41
CA GLY A 46 -1.16 26.21 18.09
C GLY A 46 -1.46 26.26 16.59
N LEU A 47 -0.48 25.97 15.73
CA LEU A 47 -0.68 25.89 14.29
C LEU A 47 -1.31 24.54 13.91
N LEU A 48 -2.20 24.57 12.93
CA LEU A 48 -2.86 23.36 12.41
C LEU A 48 -1.98 22.67 11.37
N LYS A 49 -1.60 21.41 11.65
CA LYS A 49 -0.97 20.53 10.66
C LYS A 49 -2.00 19.51 10.16
N MET A 50 -2.27 19.51 8.87
CA MET A 50 -3.11 18.53 8.22
C MET A 50 -2.27 17.59 7.35
N ASP A 51 -2.53 16.30 7.46
CA ASP A 51 -1.87 15.26 6.66
C ASP A 51 -2.82 14.78 5.55
N PHE A 52 -2.45 15.04 4.29
CA PHE A 52 -3.20 14.60 3.12
C PHE A 52 -2.61 13.30 2.60
N LEU A 53 -3.03 12.19 3.21
CA LEU A 53 -2.53 10.86 2.89
C LEU A 53 -3.44 10.17 1.87
N GLY A 54 -2.84 9.73 0.76
CA GLY A 54 -3.50 8.88 -0.22
C GLY A 54 -2.92 7.46 -0.20
N LEU A 55 -3.74 6.48 -0.55
CA LEU A 55 -3.31 5.10 -0.74
C LEU A 55 -3.37 4.74 -2.22
N ARG A 56 -2.21 4.55 -2.84
CA ARG A 56 -2.09 4.07 -4.23
C ARG A 56 -2.87 2.78 -4.46
N THR A 57 -2.92 1.90 -3.47
CA THR A 57 -3.63 0.64 -3.53
C THR A 57 -5.11 0.79 -3.82
N LEU A 58 -5.77 1.83 -3.32
CA LEU A 58 -7.19 2.08 -3.62
C LEU A 58 -7.39 2.40 -5.11
N THR A 59 -6.46 3.10 -5.75
CA THR A 59 -6.47 3.31 -7.20
C THR A 59 -6.28 1.99 -7.94
N VAL A 60 -5.33 1.16 -7.51
CA VAL A 60 -5.11 -0.18 -8.09
C VAL A 60 -6.38 -1.03 -8.00
N MET A 61 -7.04 -1.04 -6.85
CA MET A 61 -8.30 -1.77 -6.66
C MET A 61 -9.39 -1.24 -7.59
N GLY A 62 -9.59 0.08 -7.66
CA GLY A 62 -10.55 0.70 -8.55
C GLY A 62 -10.30 0.41 -10.03
N ASP A 63 -9.04 0.38 -10.46
CA ASP A 63 -8.67 0.05 -11.83
C ASP A 63 -8.81 -1.45 -12.12
N ALA A 64 -8.51 -2.32 -11.16
CA ALA A 64 -8.80 -3.75 -11.25
C ALA A 64 -10.29 -4.03 -11.43
N LEU A 65 -11.16 -3.36 -10.67
CA LEU A 65 -12.63 -3.47 -10.81
C LEU A 65 -13.11 -3.06 -12.20
N LYS A 66 -12.56 -1.95 -12.76
CA LYS A 66 -12.88 -1.53 -14.14
C LYS A 66 -12.46 -2.59 -15.17
N LEU A 67 -11.27 -3.17 -15.01
CA LEU A 67 -10.79 -4.23 -15.88
C LEU A 67 -11.65 -5.50 -15.77
N ILE A 68 -12.04 -5.91 -14.56
CA ILE A 68 -12.94 -7.05 -14.32
C ILE A 68 -14.28 -6.81 -15.03
N LYS A 69 -14.84 -5.62 -14.86
CA LYS A 69 -16.12 -5.27 -15.51
C LYS A 69 -16.00 -5.28 -17.04
N ALA A 70 -14.92 -4.71 -17.58
CA ALA A 70 -14.70 -4.66 -19.02
C ALA A 70 -14.45 -6.04 -19.65
N ASN A 71 -13.68 -6.89 -18.99
CA ASN A 71 -13.26 -8.19 -19.55
C ASN A 71 -14.23 -9.32 -19.26
N ARG A 72 -14.86 -9.31 -18.07
CA ARG A 72 -15.71 -10.42 -17.61
C ARG A 72 -17.18 -10.05 -17.46
N GLY A 73 -17.55 -8.78 -17.62
CA GLY A 73 -18.92 -8.30 -17.41
C GLY A 73 -19.39 -8.35 -15.96
N ILE A 74 -18.46 -8.55 -15.00
CA ILE A 74 -18.78 -8.67 -13.58
C ILE A 74 -18.66 -7.29 -12.92
N ASP A 75 -19.72 -6.83 -12.28
CA ASP A 75 -19.72 -5.64 -11.43
C ASP A 75 -19.47 -6.07 -9.99
N LEU A 76 -18.18 -6.20 -9.64
CA LEU A 76 -17.74 -6.72 -8.35
C LEU A 76 -17.81 -5.64 -7.28
N ASP A 77 -18.56 -5.91 -6.21
CA ASP A 77 -18.57 -5.10 -4.99
C ASP A 77 -17.59 -5.72 -3.96
N LEU A 78 -16.52 -5.00 -3.66
CA LEU A 78 -15.51 -5.46 -2.68
C LEU A 78 -16.02 -5.42 -1.24
N ASP A 79 -17.07 -4.69 -0.94
CA ASP A 79 -17.67 -4.67 0.40
C ASP A 79 -18.62 -5.86 0.63
N ALA A 80 -18.99 -6.56 -0.45
CA ALA A 80 -19.86 -7.74 -0.40
C ALA A 80 -19.11 -9.07 -0.52
N ILE A 81 -17.76 -9.08 -0.58
CA ILE A 81 -16.99 -10.33 -0.66
C ILE A 81 -17.02 -11.10 0.67
N PRO A 82 -16.99 -12.46 0.64
CA PRO A 82 -16.92 -13.25 1.88
C PRO A 82 -15.59 -12.99 2.61
N LEU A 83 -15.65 -12.89 3.94
CA LEU A 83 -14.47 -12.62 4.79
C LEU A 83 -13.70 -13.90 5.19
N ASP A 84 -14.16 -15.05 4.73
CA ASP A 84 -13.60 -16.38 4.95
C ASP A 84 -13.28 -17.11 3.62
N ASP A 85 -12.96 -16.34 2.58
CA ASP A 85 -12.63 -16.92 1.26
C ASP A 85 -11.38 -17.79 1.32
N ALA A 86 -11.57 -19.08 1.05
CA ALA A 86 -10.53 -20.08 1.14
C ALA A 86 -9.37 -19.83 0.15
N ALA A 87 -9.66 -19.32 -1.06
CA ALA A 87 -8.64 -19.08 -2.07
C ALA A 87 -7.73 -17.90 -1.68
N ALA A 88 -8.31 -16.83 -1.13
CA ALA A 88 -7.55 -15.69 -0.62
C ALA A 88 -6.67 -16.10 0.58
N CYS A 89 -7.20 -16.88 1.52
CA CYS A 89 -6.45 -17.38 2.67
C CYS A 89 -5.34 -18.37 2.25
N GLU A 90 -5.60 -19.26 1.32
CA GLU A 90 -4.61 -20.19 0.79
C GLU A 90 -3.46 -19.48 0.07
N LEU A 91 -3.78 -18.46 -0.76
CA LEU A 91 -2.80 -17.60 -1.43
C LEU A 91 -1.85 -16.95 -0.41
N LEU A 92 -2.40 -16.39 0.67
CA LEU A 92 -1.63 -15.79 1.75
C LEU A 92 -0.77 -16.82 2.50
N THR A 93 -1.34 -17.97 2.85
CA THR A 93 -0.63 -19.06 3.53
C THR A 93 0.53 -19.62 2.72
N LYS A 94 0.43 -19.64 1.38
CA LYS A 94 1.51 -20.01 0.47
C LYS A 94 2.59 -18.94 0.31
N GLY A 95 2.40 -17.75 0.88
CA GLY A 95 3.33 -16.63 0.76
C GLY A 95 3.30 -15.95 -0.61
N ASP A 96 2.23 -16.11 -1.36
CA ASP A 96 2.07 -15.44 -2.66
C ASP A 96 1.52 -14.02 -2.50
N THR A 97 2.29 -13.18 -1.82
CA THR A 97 1.88 -11.86 -1.37
C THR A 97 2.29 -10.71 -2.29
N SER A 98 2.86 -10.99 -3.47
CA SER A 98 3.24 -9.93 -4.43
C SER A 98 2.02 -9.09 -4.84
N GLY A 99 2.10 -7.78 -4.67
CA GLY A 99 1.01 -6.84 -4.91
C GLY A 99 -0.06 -6.78 -3.82
N VAL A 100 -0.06 -7.69 -2.85
CA VAL A 100 -1.01 -7.65 -1.73
C VAL A 100 -0.62 -6.52 -0.78
N PHE A 101 -1.58 -5.65 -0.50
CA PHE A 101 -1.36 -4.46 0.33
C PHE A 101 -0.74 -4.80 1.69
N GLN A 102 0.31 -4.09 2.06
CA GLN A 102 1.03 -4.24 3.33
C GLN A 102 1.74 -5.60 3.55
N LEU A 103 1.48 -6.63 2.75
CA LEU A 103 1.97 -7.99 2.97
C LEU A 103 3.08 -8.42 2.00
N GLU A 104 3.58 -7.52 1.15
CA GLU A 104 4.47 -7.83 0.02
C GLU A 104 5.94 -8.03 0.41
N SER A 105 6.42 -7.49 1.53
CA SER A 105 7.84 -7.61 1.90
C SER A 105 8.16 -8.99 2.47
N GLU A 106 9.39 -9.48 2.26
CA GLU A 106 9.83 -10.82 2.66
C GLU A 106 9.55 -11.15 4.13
N GLY A 107 9.84 -10.20 5.03
CA GLY A 107 9.65 -10.43 6.47
C GLY A 107 8.19 -10.59 6.88
N ILE A 108 7.27 -9.78 6.34
CA ILE A 108 5.85 -9.93 6.64
C ILE A 108 5.25 -11.12 5.91
N THR A 109 5.71 -11.44 4.70
CA THR A 109 5.29 -12.66 3.98
C THR A 109 5.58 -13.91 4.82
N LYS A 110 6.78 -13.99 5.41
CA LYS A 110 7.12 -15.09 6.31
C LYS A 110 6.18 -15.13 7.53
N LEU A 111 5.89 -13.99 8.14
CA LEU A 111 4.98 -13.93 9.27
C LEU A 111 3.56 -14.39 8.90
N VAL A 112 3.06 -14.02 7.71
CA VAL A 112 1.77 -14.48 7.19
C VAL A 112 1.76 -16.01 7.00
N MET A 113 2.83 -16.58 6.42
CA MET A 113 2.98 -18.03 6.26
C MET A 113 3.03 -18.77 7.59
N ASP A 114 3.71 -18.21 8.59
CA ASP A 114 3.80 -18.78 9.92
C ASP A 114 2.46 -18.69 10.67
N LEU A 115 1.69 -17.61 10.46
CA LEU A 115 0.38 -17.41 11.07
C LEU A 115 -0.70 -18.33 10.48
N LYS A 116 -0.65 -18.60 9.16
CA LYS A 116 -1.64 -19.38 8.40
C LYS A 116 -3.06 -18.82 8.58
N PRO A 117 -3.37 -17.66 8.00
CA PRO A 117 -4.69 -17.06 8.15
C PRO A 117 -5.77 -17.92 7.51
N GLU A 118 -6.90 -18.06 8.19
CA GLU A 118 -8.09 -18.81 7.75
C GLU A 118 -9.28 -17.86 7.51
N HIS A 119 -9.26 -16.68 8.17
CA HIS A 119 -10.30 -15.65 8.10
C HIS A 119 -9.67 -14.25 8.04
N PHE A 120 -10.47 -13.27 7.66
CA PHE A 120 -10.07 -11.85 7.64
C PHE A 120 -9.51 -11.39 9.00
N GLU A 121 -10.14 -11.78 10.10
CA GLU A 121 -9.77 -11.39 11.46
C GLU A 121 -8.32 -11.77 11.81
N ASP A 122 -7.81 -12.82 11.20
CA ASP A 122 -6.42 -13.26 11.38
C ASP A 122 -5.39 -12.27 10.83
N LEU A 123 -5.78 -11.42 9.87
CA LEU A 123 -4.90 -10.40 9.30
C LEU A 123 -4.78 -9.16 10.18
N ILE A 124 -5.75 -8.90 11.06
CA ILE A 124 -5.75 -7.72 11.92
C ILE A 124 -4.52 -7.70 12.84
N PRO A 125 -4.16 -8.78 13.53
CA PRO A 125 -2.95 -8.83 14.35
C PRO A 125 -1.66 -8.65 13.55
N LEU A 126 -1.59 -9.10 12.29
CA LEU A 126 -0.38 -9.00 11.47
C LEU A 126 0.12 -7.57 11.31
N VAL A 127 -0.79 -6.63 11.04
CA VAL A 127 -0.46 -5.21 10.90
C VAL A 127 0.11 -4.63 12.19
N ALA A 128 -0.36 -5.10 13.35
CA ALA A 128 0.10 -4.68 14.66
C ALA A 128 1.41 -5.35 15.09
N LEU A 129 1.62 -6.62 14.72
CA LEU A 129 2.77 -7.44 15.12
C LEU A 129 4.03 -7.14 14.28
N TYR A 130 3.87 -6.84 12.98
CA TYR A 130 5.02 -6.61 12.10
C TYR A 130 5.60 -5.20 12.26
N ARG A 131 6.20 -4.95 13.42
CA ARG A 131 6.88 -3.68 13.77
C ARG A 131 8.13 -3.97 14.62
N PRO A 132 9.14 -3.07 14.61
CA PRO A 132 10.41 -3.31 15.34
C PRO A 132 10.23 -3.69 16.82
N GLY A 133 9.28 -3.05 17.51
CA GLY A 133 9.03 -3.33 18.93
C GLY A 133 8.52 -4.76 19.18
N PRO A 134 7.36 -5.16 18.64
CA PRO A 134 6.86 -6.53 18.81
C PRO A 134 7.81 -7.60 18.27
N LEU A 135 8.47 -7.37 17.12
CA LEU A 135 9.44 -8.32 16.54
C LEU A 135 10.64 -8.55 17.46
N GLY A 136 11.13 -7.51 18.15
CA GLY A 136 12.28 -7.60 19.04
C GLY A 136 11.97 -8.13 20.46
N SER A 137 10.68 -8.23 20.83
CA SER A 137 10.25 -8.58 22.20
C SER A 137 9.95 -10.06 22.42
N GLY A 138 9.98 -10.91 21.39
CA GLY A 138 9.51 -12.30 21.46
C GLY A 138 7.98 -12.47 21.39
N MET A 139 7.20 -11.39 21.45
CA MET A 139 5.74 -11.39 21.43
C MET A 139 5.17 -12.09 20.18
N VAL A 140 5.82 -11.91 19.03
CA VAL A 140 5.38 -12.51 17.76
C VAL A 140 5.45 -14.03 17.81
N ALA A 141 6.55 -14.58 18.33
CA ALA A 141 6.71 -16.02 18.48
C ALA A 141 5.66 -16.60 19.46
N ASP A 142 5.48 -15.93 20.59
CA ASP A 142 4.46 -16.32 21.59
C ASP A 142 3.05 -16.31 20.99
N PHE A 143 2.71 -15.28 20.22
CA PHE A 143 1.41 -15.17 19.56
C PHE A 143 1.17 -16.34 18.60
N ILE A 144 2.15 -16.65 17.73
CA ILE A 144 2.04 -17.74 16.75
C ILE A 144 1.98 -19.11 17.45
N ASP A 145 2.83 -19.35 18.43
CA ASP A 145 2.87 -20.64 19.13
C ASP A 145 1.57 -20.89 19.91
N ARG A 146 1.00 -19.87 20.53
CA ARG A 146 -0.30 -19.95 21.23
C ARG A 146 -1.45 -20.15 20.26
N ARG A 147 -1.46 -19.44 19.12
CA ARG A 147 -2.45 -19.65 18.05
C ARG A 147 -2.47 -21.09 17.56
N HIS A 148 -1.32 -21.69 17.38
CA HIS A 148 -1.20 -23.08 16.89
C HIS A 148 -1.23 -24.13 18.01
N GLY A 149 -1.55 -23.75 19.25
CA GLY A 149 -1.65 -24.68 20.36
C GLY A 149 -0.32 -25.29 20.84
N LYS A 150 0.83 -24.77 20.36
CA LYS A 150 2.17 -25.20 20.79
C LYS A 150 2.53 -24.68 22.17
N LYS A 151 1.93 -23.57 22.58
CA LYS A 151 2.08 -22.96 23.89
C LYS A 151 0.71 -22.70 24.48
N GLU A 152 0.54 -23.01 25.76
CA GLU A 152 -0.73 -22.77 26.48
C GLU A 152 -1.01 -21.28 26.61
N VAL A 153 -2.29 -20.90 26.44
CA VAL A 153 -2.76 -19.54 26.70
C VAL A 153 -3.09 -19.42 28.19
N THR A 154 -2.35 -18.57 28.90
CA THR A 154 -2.54 -18.31 30.32
C THR A 154 -2.86 -16.85 30.57
N TYR A 155 -3.69 -16.58 31.57
CA TYR A 155 -4.05 -15.24 31.99
C TYR A 155 -3.67 -15.06 33.45
N LEU A 156 -3.08 -13.93 33.83
CA LEU A 156 -2.72 -13.60 35.22
C LEU A 156 -3.95 -13.48 36.14
N HIS A 157 -5.10 -13.16 35.57
CA HIS A 157 -6.38 -13.11 36.26
C HIS A 157 -7.52 -13.41 35.27
N PRO A 158 -8.59 -14.11 35.67
CA PRO A 158 -9.72 -14.46 34.80
C PRO A 158 -10.39 -13.27 34.11
N ILE A 159 -10.38 -12.09 34.73
CA ILE A 159 -10.95 -10.86 34.16
C ILE A 159 -10.26 -10.45 32.83
N LEU A 160 -9.04 -10.92 32.59
CA LEU A 160 -8.26 -10.62 31.38
C LEU A 160 -8.67 -11.49 30.16
N GLU A 161 -9.25 -12.67 30.42
CA GLU A 161 -9.61 -13.60 29.35
C GLU A 161 -10.54 -12.98 28.31
N PRO A 162 -11.68 -12.36 28.64
CA PRO A 162 -12.57 -11.77 27.63
C PRO A 162 -11.93 -10.62 26.83
N ILE A 163 -10.88 -9.99 27.38
CA ILE A 163 -10.16 -8.88 26.73
C ILE A 163 -9.06 -9.40 25.80
N LEU A 164 -8.39 -10.49 26.21
CA LEU A 164 -7.17 -10.96 25.54
C LEU A 164 -7.35 -12.26 24.75
N LYS A 165 -8.52 -12.91 24.80
CA LYS A 165 -8.75 -14.20 24.11
C LYS A 165 -8.47 -14.12 22.61
N ASP A 166 -8.90 -13.04 21.95
CA ASP A 166 -8.73 -12.84 20.49
C ASP A 166 -7.27 -12.60 20.10
N THR A 167 -6.42 -12.31 21.07
CA THR A 167 -4.97 -12.14 20.90
C THR A 167 -4.15 -13.18 21.66
N PHE A 168 -4.77 -14.31 21.99
CA PHE A 168 -4.12 -15.45 22.66
C PHE A 168 -3.37 -15.07 23.95
N GLY A 169 -3.95 -14.15 24.73
CA GLY A 169 -3.36 -13.67 25.98
C GLY A 169 -2.24 -12.63 25.81
N VAL A 170 -2.02 -12.15 24.60
CA VAL A 170 -1.02 -11.11 24.32
C VAL A 170 -1.68 -9.73 24.31
N ILE A 171 -1.11 -8.76 25.02
CA ILE A 171 -1.54 -7.35 24.95
C ILE A 171 -0.94 -6.76 23.67
N LEU A 172 -1.78 -6.52 22.67
CA LEU A 172 -1.36 -6.06 21.34
C LEU A 172 -1.89 -4.66 21.01
N TYR A 173 -3.13 -4.37 21.45
CA TYR A 173 -3.84 -3.16 21.09
C TYR A 173 -3.92 -2.14 22.22
N GLN A 174 -3.94 -0.86 21.86
CA GLN A 174 -4.16 0.25 22.79
C GLN A 174 -5.50 0.13 23.52
N GLU A 175 -6.52 -0.34 22.82
CA GLU A 175 -7.85 -0.59 23.33
C GLU A 175 -7.85 -1.66 24.46
N GLN A 176 -7.01 -2.69 24.34
CA GLN A 176 -6.86 -3.70 25.38
C GLN A 176 -6.22 -3.11 26.65
N VAL A 177 -5.23 -2.24 26.51
CA VAL A 177 -4.65 -1.51 27.66
C VAL A 177 -5.73 -0.70 28.40
N MET A 178 -6.58 0.00 27.66
CA MET A 178 -7.68 0.78 28.24
C MET A 178 -8.75 -0.10 28.88
N GLN A 179 -9.12 -1.22 28.24
CA GLN A 179 -10.09 -2.18 28.77
C GLN A 179 -9.60 -2.84 30.07
N ILE A 180 -8.32 -3.20 30.12
CA ILE A 180 -7.70 -3.76 31.34
C ILE A 180 -7.72 -2.73 32.48
N ALA A 181 -7.35 -1.47 32.16
CA ALA A 181 -7.40 -0.39 33.14
C ALA A 181 -8.81 -0.18 33.71
N SER A 182 -9.82 -0.25 32.85
CA SER A 182 -11.21 -0.12 33.27
C SER A 182 -11.70 -1.36 34.08
N ALA A 183 -11.45 -2.57 33.56
CA ALA A 183 -11.96 -3.80 34.16
C ALA A 183 -11.30 -4.12 35.50
N MET A 184 -10.00 -3.93 35.65
CA MET A 184 -9.25 -4.19 36.87
C MET A 184 -9.24 -2.99 37.82
N GLY A 185 -8.80 -1.83 37.29
CA GLY A 185 -8.55 -0.63 38.11
C GLY A 185 -9.77 0.25 38.31
N GLY A 186 -10.92 -0.05 37.67
CA GLY A 186 -12.12 0.77 37.76
C GLY A 186 -12.01 2.14 37.07
N PHE A 187 -11.06 2.31 36.14
CA PHE A 187 -10.85 3.58 35.42
C PHE A 187 -12.01 3.84 34.48
N SER A 188 -12.44 5.08 34.38
CA SER A 188 -13.25 5.54 33.23
C SER A 188 -12.42 5.47 31.95
N LEU A 189 -13.08 5.44 30.79
CA LEU A 189 -12.39 5.40 29.50
C LEU A 189 -11.43 6.59 29.30
N GLY A 190 -11.82 7.79 29.77
CA GLY A 190 -10.96 8.97 29.74
C GLY A 190 -9.71 8.83 30.63
N GLN A 191 -9.85 8.30 31.84
CA GLN A 191 -8.73 8.02 32.72
C GLN A 191 -7.81 6.93 32.15
N ALA A 192 -8.38 5.89 31.56
CA ALA A 192 -7.63 4.82 30.92
C ALA A 192 -6.81 5.34 29.72
N ASP A 193 -7.36 6.26 28.91
CA ASP A 193 -6.62 6.88 27.82
C ASP A 193 -5.48 7.79 28.32
N LEU A 194 -5.72 8.57 29.38
CA LEU A 194 -4.67 9.36 30.03
C LEU A 194 -3.53 8.46 30.56
N MET A 195 -3.87 7.35 31.20
CA MET A 195 -2.90 6.36 31.68
C MET A 195 -2.08 5.80 30.49
N ARG A 196 -2.73 5.36 29.43
CA ARG A 196 -2.08 4.84 28.23
C ARG A 196 -1.09 5.85 27.61
N ARG A 197 -1.51 7.12 27.48
CA ARG A 197 -0.64 8.20 26.96
C ARG A 197 0.56 8.45 27.88
N ALA A 198 0.36 8.44 29.18
CA ALA A 198 1.43 8.61 30.17
C ALA A 198 2.47 7.49 30.07
N MET A 199 2.01 6.24 29.91
CA MET A 199 2.88 5.07 29.70
C MET A 199 3.72 5.22 28.42
N GLY A 200 3.11 5.66 27.31
CA GLY A 200 3.81 5.89 26.04
C GLY A 200 4.90 6.99 26.12
N LYS A 201 4.65 8.05 26.89
CA LYS A 201 5.60 9.18 27.11
C LYS A 201 6.64 8.91 28.20
N LYS A 202 6.55 7.80 28.93
CA LYS A 202 7.48 7.37 30.01
C LYS A 202 7.78 8.45 31.07
N LYS A 203 6.77 9.28 31.42
CA LYS A 203 6.92 10.30 32.46
C LYS A 203 6.79 9.63 33.83
N GLU A 204 7.91 9.42 34.54
CA GLU A 204 7.98 8.64 35.80
C GLU A 204 7.01 9.11 36.90
N SER A 205 6.88 10.40 37.13
CA SER A 205 5.99 10.95 38.14
C SER A 205 4.51 10.63 37.86
N VAL A 206 4.11 10.73 36.59
CA VAL A 206 2.74 10.41 36.16
C VAL A 206 2.49 8.91 36.23
N LEU A 207 3.47 8.09 35.80
CA LEU A 207 3.39 6.63 35.87
C LEU A 207 3.23 6.14 37.30
N LYS A 208 3.94 6.72 38.27
CA LYS A 208 3.81 6.34 39.70
C LYS A 208 2.40 6.60 40.21
N ALA A 209 1.85 7.79 39.96
CA ALA A 209 0.48 8.12 40.40
C ALA A 209 -0.57 7.22 39.72
N GLN A 210 -0.41 6.89 38.43
CA GLN A 210 -1.29 5.98 37.72
C GLN A 210 -1.20 4.53 38.26
N ARG A 211 0.00 4.07 38.64
CA ARG A 211 0.21 2.77 39.27
C ARG A 211 -0.55 2.67 40.60
N GLU A 212 -0.35 3.66 41.48
CA GLU A 212 -1.03 3.69 42.79
C GLU A 212 -2.55 3.63 42.65
N SER A 213 -3.11 4.46 41.74
CA SER A 213 -4.55 4.47 41.43
C SER A 213 -5.05 3.13 40.89
N PHE A 214 -4.29 2.52 39.94
CA PHE A 214 -4.66 1.23 39.35
C PHE A 214 -4.65 0.11 40.37
N ILE A 215 -3.63 0.04 41.25
CA ILE A 215 -3.53 -0.98 42.29
C ILE A 215 -4.66 -0.83 43.30
N GLN A 216 -4.92 0.41 43.78
CA GLN A 216 -6.02 0.68 44.72
C GLN A 216 -7.37 0.26 44.14
N GLY A 217 -7.65 0.62 42.89
CA GLY A 217 -8.86 0.22 42.19
C GLY A 217 -8.97 -1.31 42.02
N SER A 218 -7.87 -1.97 41.68
CA SER A 218 -7.82 -3.43 41.49
C SER A 218 -8.08 -4.14 42.81
N VAL A 219 -7.49 -3.69 43.92
CA VAL A 219 -7.71 -4.25 45.26
C VAL A 219 -9.16 -4.05 45.68
N ALA A 220 -9.75 -2.89 45.43
CA ALA A 220 -11.17 -2.62 45.67
C ALA A 220 -12.09 -3.55 44.88
N ASN A 221 -11.65 -4.00 43.69
CA ASN A 221 -12.34 -4.99 42.87
C ASN A 221 -12.01 -6.46 43.23
N GLY A 222 -11.36 -6.72 44.35
CA GLY A 222 -11.07 -8.06 44.87
C GLY A 222 -9.84 -8.73 44.22
N ILE A 223 -9.01 -8.01 43.55
CA ILE A 223 -7.77 -8.52 42.91
C ILE A 223 -6.60 -8.30 43.90
N THR A 224 -5.74 -9.29 44.06
CA THR A 224 -4.58 -9.15 44.95
C THR A 224 -3.60 -8.07 44.45
N GLU A 225 -2.96 -7.38 45.39
CA GLU A 225 -1.97 -6.34 45.08
C GLU A 225 -0.82 -6.89 44.22
N SER A 226 -0.39 -8.14 44.46
CA SER A 226 0.65 -8.80 43.69
C SER A 226 0.26 -8.92 42.24
N VAL A 227 -0.92 -9.44 41.90
CA VAL A 227 -1.44 -9.59 40.55
C VAL A 227 -1.65 -8.22 39.90
N ALA A 228 -2.16 -7.23 40.63
CA ALA A 228 -2.34 -5.87 40.11
C ALA A 228 -1.01 -5.23 39.72
N ASN A 229 0.05 -5.40 40.52
CA ASN A 229 1.39 -4.91 40.16
C ASN A 229 1.95 -5.62 38.92
N GLU A 230 1.84 -6.93 38.83
CA GLU A 230 2.32 -7.73 37.71
C GLU A 230 1.62 -7.32 36.41
N VAL A 231 0.29 -7.15 36.46
CA VAL A 231 -0.46 -6.68 35.26
C VAL A 231 -0.08 -5.24 34.91
N PHE A 232 0.11 -4.35 35.90
CA PHE A 232 0.55 -2.98 35.58
C PHE A 232 1.93 -2.95 34.93
N ASP A 233 2.88 -3.79 35.37
CA ASP A 233 4.20 -3.91 34.73
C ASP A 233 4.09 -4.39 33.26
N LEU A 234 3.21 -5.35 33.00
CA LEU A 234 2.89 -5.76 31.62
C LEU A 234 2.29 -4.61 30.80
N LEU A 235 1.35 -3.84 31.37
CA LEU A 235 0.77 -2.68 30.69
C LEU A 235 1.83 -1.64 30.34
N VAL A 236 2.75 -1.33 31.25
CA VAL A 236 3.86 -0.39 31.00
C VAL A 236 4.78 -0.91 29.91
N TYR A 237 5.11 -2.21 29.93
CA TYR A 237 5.94 -2.84 28.91
C TYR A 237 5.31 -2.74 27.53
N PHE A 238 4.02 -3.04 27.39
CA PHE A 238 3.33 -3.08 26.10
C PHE A 238 2.74 -1.73 25.66
N ALA A 239 2.48 -0.80 26.57
CA ALA A 239 1.89 0.50 26.21
C ALA A 239 2.75 1.33 25.24
N GLY A 240 4.09 1.15 25.26
CA GLY A 240 5.01 1.73 24.28
C GLY A 240 4.88 1.14 22.89
N TYR A 241 4.26 -0.02 22.74
CA TYR A 241 4.12 -0.76 21.48
C TYR A 241 2.65 -0.99 21.08
N GLY A 242 1.69 -0.65 21.94
CA GLY A 242 0.26 -0.82 21.66
C GLY A 242 -0.15 -0.17 20.35
N PHE A 243 -0.88 -0.90 19.51
CA PHE A 243 -1.35 -0.43 18.23
C PHE A 243 -2.84 -0.09 18.26
N ASN A 244 -3.28 0.87 17.45
CA ASN A 244 -4.70 1.16 17.33
C ASN A 244 -5.40 0.02 16.57
N LYS A 245 -6.37 -0.66 17.20
CA LYS A 245 -7.08 -1.81 16.60
C LYS A 245 -7.90 -1.40 15.40
N SER A 246 -8.55 -0.23 15.42
CA SER A 246 -9.36 0.26 14.31
C SER A 246 -8.52 0.53 13.06
N HIS A 247 -7.33 1.12 13.24
CA HIS A 247 -6.39 1.31 12.14
C HIS A 247 -5.91 -0.05 11.58
N SER A 248 -5.55 -0.99 12.47
CA SER A 248 -5.14 -2.34 12.07
C SER A 248 -6.22 -3.06 11.27
N ALA A 249 -7.47 -3.00 11.72
CA ALA A 249 -8.62 -3.61 11.04
C ALA A 249 -8.87 -3.01 9.66
N ALA A 250 -8.85 -1.67 9.53
CA ALA A 250 -9.05 -1.00 8.26
C ALA A 250 -7.96 -1.37 7.22
N TYR A 251 -6.70 -1.45 7.64
CA TYR A 251 -5.60 -1.84 6.76
C TYR A 251 -5.61 -3.34 6.44
N ALA A 252 -5.96 -4.18 7.40
CA ALA A 252 -6.16 -5.61 7.17
C ALA A 252 -7.29 -5.87 6.16
N TYR A 253 -8.34 -5.05 6.16
CA TYR A 253 -9.45 -5.15 5.21
C TYR A 253 -8.99 -4.89 3.78
N ILE A 254 -8.21 -3.84 3.55
CA ILE A 254 -7.61 -3.55 2.24
C ILE A 254 -6.65 -4.68 1.83
N ALA A 255 -5.84 -5.20 2.76
CA ALA A 255 -4.96 -6.33 2.49
C ALA A 255 -5.75 -7.57 2.04
N TYR A 256 -6.84 -7.88 2.74
CA TYR A 256 -7.73 -8.98 2.39
C TYR A 256 -8.40 -8.80 1.02
N GLN A 257 -8.95 -7.61 0.75
CA GLN A 257 -9.56 -7.29 -0.54
C GLN A 257 -8.55 -7.42 -1.70
N THR A 258 -7.31 -7.00 -1.50
CA THR A 258 -6.26 -7.16 -2.53
C THR A 258 -5.82 -8.63 -2.69
N ALA A 259 -5.81 -9.42 -1.62
CA ALA A 259 -5.59 -10.86 -1.71
C ALA A 259 -6.72 -11.58 -2.45
N TYR A 260 -7.98 -11.20 -2.19
CA TYR A 260 -9.15 -11.70 -2.90
C TYR A 260 -9.09 -11.39 -4.39
N LEU A 261 -8.83 -10.12 -4.76
CA LEU A 261 -8.65 -9.73 -6.16
C LEU A 261 -7.55 -10.54 -6.84
N LYS A 262 -6.44 -10.75 -6.17
CA LYS A 262 -5.34 -11.54 -6.70
C LYS A 262 -5.71 -13.01 -6.87
N ALA A 263 -6.43 -13.59 -5.93
CA ALA A 263 -6.81 -15.00 -5.97
C ALA A 263 -7.82 -15.31 -7.09
N HIS A 264 -8.78 -14.41 -7.32
CA HIS A 264 -9.90 -14.65 -8.24
C HIS A 264 -9.78 -13.95 -9.60
N TYR A 265 -9.03 -12.85 -9.66
CA TYR A 265 -8.93 -11.96 -10.82
C TYR A 265 -7.47 -11.58 -11.09
N PHE A 266 -6.59 -12.57 -11.08
CA PHE A 266 -5.15 -12.38 -11.15
C PHE A 266 -4.69 -11.49 -12.32
N PRO A 267 -5.11 -11.73 -13.59
CA PRO A 267 -4.67 -10.91 -14.72
C PRO A 267 -5.08 -9.43 -14.56
N GLU A 268 -6.32 -9.16 -14.18
CA GLU A 268 -6.86 -7.82 -14.01
C GLU A 268 -6.18 -7.08 -12.85
N PHE A 269 -6.00 -7.77 -11.72
CA PHE A 269 -5.32 -7.20 -10.56
C PHE A 269 -3.85 -6.88 -10.85
N MET A 270 -3.14 -7.77 -11.55
CA MET A 270 -1.74 -7.56 -11.89
C MET A 270 -1.57 -6.50 -12.99
N ALA A 271 -2.48 -6.40 -13.94
CA ALA A 271 -2.48 -5.33 -14.94
C ALA A 271 -2.66 -3.95 -14.28
N ALA A 272 -3.62 -3.82 -13.36
CA ALA A 272 -3.82 -2.60 -12.57
C ALA A 272 -2.60 -2.27 -11.69
N THR A 273 -2.01 -3.28 -11.03
CA THR A 273 -0.80 -3.13 -10.22
C THR A 273 0.37 -2.64 -11.07
N MET A 274 0.66 -3.29 -12.20
CA MET A 274 1.75 -2.88 -13.09
C MET A 274 1.52 -1.49 -13.67
N THR A 275 0.29 -1.11 -13.97
CA THR A 275 -0.08 0.24 -14.40
C THR A 275 0.33 1.29 -13.36
N SER A 276 0.04 1.04 -12.09
CA SER A 276 0.41 1.93 -10.99
C SER A 276 1.92 2.09 -10.79
N PHE A 277 2.71 1.15 -11.28
CA PHE A 277 4.17 1.14 -11.19
C PHE A 277 4.90 1.29 -12.54
N MET A 278 4.22 1.76 -13.58
CA MET A 278 4.79 1.86 -14.93
C MET A 278 6.14 2.60 -15.01
N GLN A 279 6.34 3.60 -14.14
CA GLN A 279 7.58 4.38 -14.10
C GLN A 279 8.70 3.73 -13.26
N ASN A 280 8.43 2.58 -12.61
CA ASN A 280 9.39 1.89 -11.77
C ASN A 280 9.76 0.52 -12.35
N MET A 281 10.86 0.49 -13.11
CA MET A 281 11.32 -0.73 -13.80
C MET A 281 11.63 -1.90 -12.86
N GLN A 282 12.12 -1.63 -11.64
CA GLN A 282 12.40 -2.70 -10.68
C GLN A 282 11.11 -3.37 -10.21
N LYS A 283 10.10 -2.57 -9.87
CA LYS A 283 8.78 -3.06 -9.50
C LYS A 283 8.09 -3.78 -10.66
N LEU A 284 8.15 -3.23 -11.88
CA LEU A 284 7.61 -3.91 -13.06
C LEU A 284 8.25 -5.29 -13.28
N THR A 285 9.57 -5.37 -13.21
CA THR A 285 10.28 -6.66 -13.34
C THR A 285 9.83 -7.66 -12.26
N TYR A 286 9.66 -7.20 -11.03
CA TYR A 286 9.17 -8.02 -9.93
C TYR A 286 7.76 -8.58 -10.22
N TYR A 287 6.82 -7.73 -10.67
CA TYR A 287 5.45 -8.16 -10.99
C TYR A 287 5.36 -9.03 -12.25
N ILE A 288 6.16 -8.76 -13.27
CA ILE A 288 6.29 -9.62 -14.45
C ILE A 288 6.76 -11.03 -14.04
N ASN A 289 7.70 -11.14 -13.11
CA ASN A 289 8.13 -12.42 -12.60
C ASN A 289 7.05 -13.12 -11.77
N SER A 290 6.21 -12.37 -11.06
CA SER A 290 5.02 -12.93 -10.40
C SER A 290 4.04 -13.49 -11.42
N CYS A 291 3.76 -12.77 -12.51
CA CYS A 291 2.91 -13.27 -13.60
C CYS A 291 3.43 -14.58 -14.19
N LYS A 292 4.74 -14.69 -14.40
CA LYS A 292 5.37 -15.94 -14.89
C LYS A 292 5.15 -17.12 -13.95
N LYS A 293 5.23 -16.91 -12.63
CA LYS A 293 4.96 -17.96 -11.62
C LYS A 293 3.51 -18.46 -11.68
N HIS A 294 2.59 -17.58 -12.05
CA HIS A 294 1.17 -17.90 -12.25
C HIS A 294 0.81 -18.37 -13.66
N ASN A 295 1.81 -18.62 -14.53
CA ASN A 295 1.63 -19.00 -15.94
C ASN A 295 0.84 -17.96 -16.75
N VAL A 296 0.79 -16.70 -16.31
CA VAL A 296 0.19 -15.59 -17.05
C VAL A 296 1.25 -14.92 -17.90
N LYS A 297 1.05 -14.88 -19.20
CA LYS A 297 1.96 -14.24 -20.14
C LYS A 297 1.85 -12.72 -20.01
N VAL A 298 2.98 -12.03 -20.03
CA VAL A 298 3.05 -10.58 -20.23
C VAL A 298 3.56 -10.35 -21.64
N LEU A 299 2.67 -9.87 -22.50
CA LEU A 299 2.94 -9.58 -23.90
C LEU A 299 3.69 -8.24 -24.01
N GLY A 300 4.63 -8.13 -24.96
CA GLY A 300 5.34 -6.90 -25.23
C GLY A 300 4.40 -5.74 -25.65
N PRO A 301 4.88 -4.49 -25.65
CA PRO A 301 4.11 -3.39 -26.18
C PRO A 301 3.89 -3.56 -27.69
N ASP A 302 2.75 -3.07 -28.18
CA ASP A 302 2.38 -3.12 -29.59
C ASP A 302 1.53 -1.88 -29.93
N ILE A 303 1.93 -1.11 -30.93
CA ILE A 303 1.22 0.13 -31.32
C ILE A 303 -0.21 -0.12 -31.79
N ASN A 304 -0.48 -1.33 -32.28
CA ASN A 304 -1.79 -1.72 -32.78
C ASN A 304 -2.73 -2.31 -31.72
N TYR A 305 -2.18 -2.82 -30.60
CA TYR A 305 -2.96 -3.53 -29.60
C TYR A 305 -2.79 -3.00 -28.17
N SER A 306 -1.70 -2.29 -27.88
CA SER A 306 -1.50 -1.73 -26.53
C SER A 306 -2.36 -0.51 -26.29
N GLU A 307 -2.89 -0.41 -25.08
CA GLU A 307 -3.47 0.80 -24.52
C GLU A 307 -2.40 1.64 -23.79
N ARG A 308 -2.78 2.78 -23.23
CA ARG A 308 -1.89 3.58 -22.38
C ARG A 308 -1.40 2.77 -21.20
N SER A 309 -2.31 2.10 -20.52
CA SER A 309 -2.10 1.27 -19.32
C SER A 309 -1.92 -0.20 -19.71
N PHE A 310 -1.44 -1.00 -18.76
CA PHE A 310 -1.52 -2.45 -18.92
C PHE A 310 -2.97 -2.89 -19.03
N ALA A 311 -3.25 -3.82 -19.93
CA ALA A 311 -4.58 -4.33 -20.20
C ALA A 311 -4.56 -5.86 -20.28
N VAL A 312 -5.70 -6.49 -20.00
CA VAL A 312 -5.86 -7.93 -20.18
C VAL A 312 -6.32 -8.22 -21.60
N GLN A 313 -5.67 -9.16 -22.25
CA GLN A 313 -5.96 -9.62 -23.60
C GLN A 313 -5.84 -11.14 -23.65
N ASP A 314 -6.95 -11.86 -23.87
CA ASP A 314 -6.98 -13.32 -23.98
C ASP A 314 -6.23 -14.03 -22.81
N ASP A 315 -6.55 -13.70 -21.57
CA ASP A 315 -5.90 -14.18 -20.33
C ASP A 315 -4.40 -13.84 -20.19
N ALA A 316 -3.84 -13.08 -21.11
CA ALA A 316 -2.51 -12.48 -21.01
C ALA A 316 -2.60 -11.02 -20.61
N ILE A 317 -1.48 -10.44 -20.17
CA ILE A 317 -1.40 -9.02 -19.87
C ILE A 317 -0.56 -8.34 -20.95
N ARG A 318 -1.15 -7.37 -21.67
CA ARG A 318 -0.46 -6.55 -22.67
C ARG A 318 0.25 -5.37 -22.00
N PHE A 319 1.53 -5.16 -22.32
CA PHE A 319 2.31 -4.04 -21.82
C PHE A 319 1.75 -2.70 -22.31
N GLY A 320 1.53 -1.75 -21.39
CA GLY A 320 1.00 -0.42 -21.69
C GLY A 320 2.03 0.50 -22.33
N LEU A 321 1.63 1.29 -23.31
CA LEU A 321 2.52 2.26 -24.00
C LEU A 321 3.09 3.31 -23.04
N GLY A 322 2.37 3.65 -21.96
CA GLY A 322 2.84 4.59 -20.94
C GLY A 322 4.04 4.12 -20.12
N GLY A 323 4.36 2.82 -20.18
CA GLY A 323 5.57 2.25 -19.58
C GLY A 323 6.82 2.37 -20.46
N ILE A 324 6.70 2.87 -21.70
CA ILE A 324 7.83 3.00 -22.63
C ILE A 324 8.53 4.34 -22.41
N LYS A 325 9.82 4.29 -22.15
CA LYS A 325 10.62 5.51 -21.97
C LYS A 325 10.58 6.41 -23.20
N ASN A 326 10.49 7.72 -23.02
CA ASN A 326 10.41 8.76 -24.05
C ASN A 326 9.14 8.75 -24.92
N VAL A 327 8.11 8.01 -24.51
CA VAL A 327 6.79 8.04 -25.15
C VAL A 327 5.86 8.81 -24.22
N GLY A 328 5.58 10.06 -24.56
CA GLY A 328 4.77 10.96 -23.73
C GLY A 328 3.27 10.71 -23.87
N ASP A 329 2.51 11.05 -22.85
CA ASP A 329 1.07 10.82 -22.77
C ASP A 329 0.28 11.40 -23.95
N ASN A 330 0.61 12.63 -24.38
CA ASN A 330 -0.04 13.27 -25.54
C ASN A 330 0.17 12.48 -26.84
N ALA A 331 1.37 11.90 -27.01
CA ALA A 331 1.65 11.07 -28.18
C ALA A 331 0.87 9.75 -28.14
N ILE A 332 0.79 9.13 -26.97
CA ILE A 332 0.02 7.89 -26.76
C ILE A 332 -1.46 8.12 -27.07
N ASP A 333 -2.06 9.19 -26.55
CA ASP A 333 -3.47 9.49 -26.78
C ASP A 333 -3.80 9.71 -28.26
N ARG A 334 -2.94 10.44 -28.97
CA ARG A 334 -3.11 10.66 -30.40
C ARG A 334 -2.96 9.38 -31.21
N LEU A 335 -1.95 8.58 -30.89
CA LEU A 335 -1.70 7.29 -31.53
C LEU A 335 -2.89 6.34 -31.35
N ILE A 336 -3.40 6.20 -30.12
CA ILE A 336 -4.52 5.32 -29.81
C ILE A 336 -5.81 5.84 -30.48
N ARG A 337 -6.08 7.15 -30.45
CA ARG A 337 -7.23 7.74 -31.11
C ARG A 337 -7.22 7.49 -32.59
N GLU A 338 -6.11 7.82 -33.25
CA GLU A 338 -5.93 7.65 -34.70
C GLU A 338 -6.14 6.18 -35.13
N ARG A 339 -5.57 5.25 -34.37
CA ARG A 339 -5.77 3.82 -34.57
C ARG A 339 -7.23 3.40 -34.46
N ASN A 340 -7.93 3.92 -33.45
CA ASN A 340 -9.33 3.54 -33.19
C ASN A 340 -10.30 4.12 -34.21
N GLU A 341 -10.01 5.32 -34.75
CA GLU A 341 -10.85 6.00 -35.74
C GLU A 341 -10.61 5.48 -37.15
N HIS A 342 -9.36 5.15 -37.52
CA HIS A 342 -8.97 4.85 -38.90
C HIS A 342 -8.38 3.45 -39.12
N GLY A 343 -8.40 2.59 -38.08
CA GLY A 343 -7.91 1.20 -38.16
C GLY A 343 -6.42 1.06 -37.84
N LEU A 344 -5.97 -0.20 -37.83
CA LEU A 344 -4.59 -0.56 -37.48
C LEU A 344 -3.57 0.08 -38.40
N TYR A 345 -2.39 0.37 -37.90
CA TYR A 345 -1.24 0.80 -38.67
C TYR A 345 -0.67 -0.37 -39.46
N THR A 346 -0.42 -0.18 -40.74
CA THR A 346 0.06 -1.24 -41.66
C THR A 346 1.58 -1.35 -41.69
N ASP A 347 2.26 -0.21 -41.62
CA ASP A 347 3.72 -0.08 -41.64
C ASP A 347 4.16 1.25 -40.98
N ILE A 348 5.47 1.48 -40.93
CA ILE A 348 6.04 2.69 -40.30
C ILE A 348 5.73 3.95 -41.09
N VAL A 349 5.54 3.86 -42.43
CA VAL A 349 5.23 5.01 -43.28
C VAL A 349 3.78 5.43 -43.05
N ASP A 350 2.85 4.46 -43.03
CA ASP A 350 1.44 4.69 -42.69
C ASP A 350 1.31 5.33 -41.30
N PHE A 351 2.05 4.81 -40.31
CA PHE A 351 2.11 5.40 -38.99
C PHE A 351 2.54 6.87 -38.99
N CYS A 352 3.65 7.20 -39.70
CA CYS A 352 4.17 8.57 -39.77
C CYS A 352 3.27 9.52 -40.57
N LYS A 353 2.48 9.03 -41.53
CA LYS A 353 1.50 9.83 -42.28
C LYS A 353 0.30 10.22 -41.43
N ARG A 354 -0.18 9.29 -40.63
CA ARG A 354 -1.43 9.41 -39.86
C ARG A 354 -1.24 10.09 -38.52
N VAL A 355 -0.16 9.81 -37.79
CA VAL A 355 0.09 10.41 -36.46
C VAL A 355 0.77 11.78 -36.63
N ASP A 356 0.23 12.79 -35.94
CA ASP A 356 0.69 14.19 -36.02
C ASP A 356 2.21 14.32 -35.76
N ASN A 357 2.92 14.88 -36.76
CA ASN A 357 4.37 15.07 -36.71
C ASN A 357 4.89 15.94 -35.58
N ARG A 358 4.03 16.77 -34.96
CA ARG A 358 4.40 17.57 -33.79
C ARG A 358 4.64 16.71 -32.56
N VAL A 359 4.11 15.49 -32.51
CA VAL A 359 4.30 14.54 -31.41
C VAL A 359 5.20 13.37 -31.77
N VAL A 360 5.30 13.02 -33.08
CA VAL A 360 6.16 11.95 -33.59
C VAL A 360 7.56 12.50 -33.83
N ASN A 361 8.42 12.38 -32.82
CA ASN A 361 9.82 12.78 -32.93
C ASN A 361 10.75 11.55 -32.97
N LYS A 362 12.02 11.79 -33.34
CA LYS A 362 13.07 10.75 -33.45
C LYS A 362 13.15 9.85 -32.20
N ARG A 363 13.14 10.44 -30.98
CA ARG A 363 13.27 9.70 -29.75
C ARG A 363 12.07 8.77 -29.51
N LEU A 364 10.87 9.22 -29.84
CA LEU A 364 9.66 8.41 -29.75
C LEU A 364 9.74 7.21 -30.70
N LEU A 365 10.04 7.43 -31.99
CA LEU A 365 10.15 6.35 -32.99
C LEU A 365 11.22 5.33 -32.60
N GLU A 366 12.42 5.78 -32.25
CA GLU A 366 13.48 4.89 -31.76
C GLU A 366 13.04 4.07 -30.53
N SER A 367 12.32 4.69 -29.60
CA SER A 367 11.86 4.00 -28.39
C SER A 367 10.81 2.94 -28.73
N LEU A 368 9.84 3.24 -29.60
CA LEU A 368 8.82 2.29 -30.06
C LEU A 368 9.43 1.12 -30.83
N ILE A 369 10.39 1.38 -31.69
CA ILE A 369 11.08 0.34 -32.47
C ILE A 369 11.92 -0.54 -31.53
N ARG A 370 12.76 0.06 -30.67
CA ARG A 370 13.69 -0.67 -29.79
C ARG A 370 12.97 -1.55 -28.76
N CYS A 371 11.84 -1.10 -28.23
CA CYS A 371 11.05 -1.91 -27.29
C CYS A 371 10.19 -3.00 -27.96
N GLY A 372 10.13 -3.01 -29.30
CA GLY A 372 9.35 -3.99 -30.07
C GLY A 372 7.89 -3.62 -30.27
N ALA A 373 7.48 -2.38 -29.98
CA ALA A 373 6.11 -1.94 -30.20
C ALA A 373 5.68 -1.93 -31.69
N MET A 374 6.62 -2.02 -32.60
CA MET A 374 6.41 -2.09 -34.07
C MET A 374 6.78 -3.47 -34.65
N ASP A 375 6.98 -4.50 -33.83
CA ASP A 375 7.33 -5.85 -34.33
C ASP A 375 6.20 -6.52 -35.10
N GLY A 376 4.98 -6.00 -35.04
CA GLY A 376 3.85 -6.44 -35.84
C GLY A 376 3.95 -6.03 -37.33
N PHE A 377 4.88 -5.16 -37.69
CA PHE A 377 5.15 -4.79 -39.09
C PHE A 377 5.96 -5.87 -39.81
N LYS A 378 6.04 -5.77 -41.15
CA LYS A 378 6.78 -6.71 -41.96
C LYS A 378 8.29 -6.62 -41.75
N GLU A 379 8.78 -5.41 -41.50
CA GLU A 379 10.18 -5.08 -41.32
C GLU A 379 10.68 -5.44 -39.93
N ASN A 380 11.88 -5.98 -39.83
CA ASN A 380 12.51 -6.19 -38.54
C ASN A 380 13.00 -4.89 -37.87
N ARG A 381 13.30 -4.88 -36.60
CA ARG A 381 13.72 -3.68 -35.85
C ARG A 381 14.91 -2.96 -36.45
N ASN A 382 15.89 -3.69 -37.03
CA ASN A 382 17.05 -3.08 -37.66
C ASN A 382 16.67 -2.34 -38.95
N GLN A 383 15.82 -2.94 -39.76
CA GLN A 383 15.28 -2.28 -40.96
C GLN A 383 14.47 -1.04 -40.56
N LEU A 384 13.58 -1.13 -39.60
CA LEU A 384 12.81 0.01 -39.08
C LEU A 384 13.71 1.14 -38.57
N LEU A 385 14.83 0.82 -37.88
CA LEU A 385 15.82 1.81 -37.42
C LEU A 385 16.60 2.48 -38.57
N HIS A 386 16.65 1.88 -39.74
CA HIS A 386 17.22 2.53 -40.95
C HIS A 386 16.18 3.32 -41.75
N MET A 387 14.90 2.98 -41.60
CA MET A 387 13.82 3.56 -42.42
C MET A 387 13.11 4.75 -41.75
N TYR A 388 13.11 4.85 -40.42
CA TYR A 388 12.23 5.77 -39.68
C TYR A 388 12.44 7.25 -40.06
N GLU A 389 13.67 7.69 -40.35
CA GLU A 389 13.93 9.09 -40.73
C GLU A 389 13.28 9.40 -42.08
N SER A 390 13.38 8.49 -43.08
CA SER A 390 12.71 8.62 -44.33
C SER A 390 11.19 8.56 -44.24
N ALA A 391 10.67 7.64 -43.41
CA ALA A 391 9.24 7.52 -43.15
C ALA A 391 8.67 8.80 -42.49
N GLN A 392 9.40 9.37 -41.53
CA GLN A 392 9.02 10.64 -40.90
C GLN A 392 9.01 11.79 -41.89
N ALA A 393 10.01 11.88 -42.77
CA ALA A 393 10.06 12.92 -43.80
C ALA A 393 8.88 12.81 -44.80
N VAL A 394 8.51 11.60 -45.21
CA VAL A 394 7.34 11.35 -46.07
C VAL A 394 6.06 11.78 -45.36
N GLY A 395 5.87 11.36 -44.08
CA GLY A 395 4.70 11.74 -43.30
C GLY A 395 4.58 13.26 -43.11
N ALA A 396 5.69 13.94 -42.80
CA ALA A 396 5.72 15.40 -42.66
C ALA A 396 5.34 16.14 -43.95
N LYS A 397 5.79 15.64 -45.11
CA LYS A 397 5.43 16.21 -46.39
C LYS A 397 3.94 16.06 -46.68
N GLU A 398 3.39 14.85 -46.55
CA GLU A 398 1.97 14.62 -46.83
C GLU A 398 1.05 15.40 -45.87
N GLN A 399 1.37 15.49 -44.60
CA GLN A 399 0.59 16.29 -43.65
C GLN A 399 0.65 17.80 -43.98
N LYS A 400 1.78 18.29 -44.52
CA LYS A 400 1.88 19.68 -44.97
C LYS A 400 1.10 19.94 -46.25
N ASP A 401 1.08 18.98 -47.16
CA ASP A 401 0.38 19.10 -48.45
C ASP A 401 -1.15 18.96 -48.25
N ALA A 402 -1.61 18.34 -47.15
CA ALA A 402 -3.02 18.19 -46.79
C ALA A 402 -3.58 19.35 -45.94
N ALA A 403 -2.74 20.23 -45.39
CA ALA A 403 -3.12 21.37 -44.53
C ALA A 403 -3.28 22.66 -45.32
#